data_bb7dbd9e7fd8b884861b917a42d61231
#
_entry.id   bb7dbd9e7fd8b884861b917a42d61231
#
_cell.length_a   1.000
_cell.length_b   1.000
_cell.length_c   1.000
_cell.angle_alpha   90.00
_cell.angle_beta   90.00
_cell.angle_gamma   90.00
#
_symmetry.space_group_name_H-M   'P 1'
#
loop_
_entity.id
_entity.type
_entity.pdbx_description
1 polymer ?
#
loop_
_entity_poly.entity_id
_entity_poly.type
_entity_poly.pdbx_seq_one_letter_code
_entity_poly.pdbx_strand_id
1 'polypeptide(L)'
;DAAVLSNRPLEKERWAGAIDNVGGPLLSWLLRSTRMNGSVASVGLAGQSEVSVSLMPFLLRGVNLLGVNAAATARERRMFLWGRIAGDLAPRHLDRIAGEVVTLEELPGAFEAVLAGRHAGRTLVRITNE
;
A
#
# COMPACT_ATOMS: atom_id res chain seq x y z
N ASP A 1 13.44 2.84 -9.98
CA ASP A 1 14.57 3.01 -9.05
C ASP A 1 15.48 1.78 -9.13
N ALA A 2 16.79 1.99 -9.32
CA ALA A 2 17.79 0.93 -9.48
C ALA A 2 17.82 -0.06 -8.28
N ALA A 3 17.45 0.39 -7.08
CA ALA A 3 17.36 -0.45 -5.89
C ALA A 3 16.27 -1.52 -5.98
N VAL A 4 15.17 -1.25 -6.66
CA VAL A 4 14.07 -2.22 -6.86
C VAL A 4 14.50 -3.33 -7.81
N LEU A 5 15.34 -3.01 -8.78
CA LEU A 5 15.86 -3.94 -9.80
C LEU A 5 17.13 -4.69 -9.35
N SER A 6 17.65 -4.40 -8.16
CA SER A 6 18.82 -5.09 -7.61
C SER A 6 18.52 -6.57 -7.37
N ASN A 7 19.47 -7.44 -7.67
CA ASN A 7 19.41 -8.89 -7.41
C ASN A 7 20.06 -9.29 -6.07
N ARG A 8 20.39 -8.33 -5.20
CA ARG A 8 20.96 -8.64 -3.89
C ARG A 8 19.94 -9.38 -3.03
N PRO A 9 20.32 -10.45 -2.35
CA PRO A 9 19.39 -11.20 -1.48
C PRO A 9 18.94 -10.40 -0.25
N LEU A 10 19.73 -9.42 0.19
CA LEU A 10 19.43 -8.45 1.25
C LEU A 10 19.86 -7.05 0.82
N GLU A 11 19.07 -6.06 1.16
CA GLU A 11 19.34 -4.64 1.00
C GLU A 11 19.58 -3.97 2.36
N LYS A 12 20.01 -2.69 2.35
CA LYS A 12 20.07 -1.89 3.57
C LYS A 12 18.68 -1.81 4.20
N GLU A 13 18.62 -2.01 5.49
CA GLU A 13 17.37 -1.89 6.26
C GLU A 13 16.82 -0.47 6.20
N ARG A 14 15.55 -0.31 5.81
CA ARG A 14 14.88 0.98 5.65
C ARG A 14 13.56 1.04 6.41
N TRP A 15 12.74 0.00 6.31
CA TRP A 15 11.33 0.00 6.70
C TRP A 15 11.11 -0.89 7.92
N ALA A 16 10.45 -0.38 8.94
CA ALA A 16 9.97 -1.19 10.06
C ALA A 16 8.77 -2.07 9.64
N GLY A 17 8.01 -1.61 8.64
CA GLY A 17 6.93 -2.33 7.99
C GLY A 17 6.52 -1.64 6.71
N ALA A 18 5.76 -2.34 5.86
CA ALA A 18 5.26 -1.81 4.60
C ALA A 18 3.88 -2.39 4.27
N ILE A 19 3.12 -1.65 3.46
CA ILE A 19 1.89 -2.11 2.81
C ILE A 19 2.16 -2.11 1.31
N ASP A 20 1.99 -3.25 0.67
CA ASP A 20 2.19 -3.43 -0.76
C ASP A 20 0.87 -3.65 -1.49
N ASN A 21 0.62 -2.82 -2.51
CA ASN A 21 -0.51 -2.92 -3.42
C ASN A 21 -0.09 -3.25 -4.86
N VAL A 22 1.20 -3.49 -5.08
CA VAL A 22 1.80 -3.54 -6.42
C VAL A 22 2.25 -4.95 -6.79
N GLY A 23 2.87 -5.66 -5.85
CA GLY A 23 3.44 -6.99 -6.11
C GLY A 23 4.78 -6.94 -6.85
N GLY A 24 5.17 -8.08 -7.42
CA GLY A 24 6.34 -8.22 -8.29
C GLY A 24 7.67 -7.73 -7.71
N PRO A 25 8.49 -7.05 -8.53
CA PRO A 25 9.82 -6.57 -8.11
C PRO A 25 9.77 -5.59 -6.93
N LEU A 26 8.70 -4.79 -6.80
CA LEU A 26 8.54 -3.86 -5.68
C LEU A 26 8.35 -4.62 -4.36
N LEU A 27 7.48 -5.62 -4.33
CA LEU A 27 7.29 -6.48 -3.14
C LEU A 27 8.60 -7.19 -2.78
N SER A 28 9.32 -7.73 -3.76
CA SER A 28 10.64 -8.33 -3.56
C SER A 28 11.63 -7.35 -2.91
N TRP A 29 11.68 -6.11 -3.38
CA TRP A 29 12.53 -5.08 -2.81
C TRP A 29 12.11 -4.68 -1.39
N LEU A 30 10.83 -4.53 -1.12
CA LEU A 30 10.30 -4.25 0.22
C LEU A 30 10.75 -5.31 1.22
N LEU A 31 10.59 -6.59 0.88
CA LEU A 31 11.01 -7.71 1.73
C LEU A 31 12.52 -7.66 2.03
N ARG A 32 13.34 -7.39 1.01
CA ARG A 32 14.81 -7.32 1.15
C ARG A 32 15.30 -6.12 1.95
N SER A 33 14.51 -5.04 2.02
CA SER A 33 14.86 -3.78 2.71
C SER A 33 14.10 -3.55 4.03
N THR A 34 13.27 -4.50 4.43
CA THR A 34 12.59 -4.49 5.73
C THR A 34 13.57 -4.82 6.85
N ARG A 35 13.42 -4.13 7.98
CA ARG A 35 14.21 -4.31 9.20
C ARG A 35 13.91 -5.65 9.87
N MET A 36 14.81 -6.05 10.77
CA MET A 36 14.64 -7.24 11.59
C MET A 36 13.26 -7.25 12.28
N ASN A 37 12.57 -8.40 12.20
CA ASN A 37 11.22 -8.66 12.73
C ASN A 37 10.12 -7.76 12.15
N GLY A 38 10.40 -7.03 11.05
CA GLY A 38 9.41 -6.20 10.37
C GLY A 38 8.42 -7.03 9.57
N SER A 39 7.31 -6.39 9.17
CA SER A 39 6.24 -7.06 8.43
C SER A 39 5.88 -6.30 7.15
N VAL A 40 5.64 -7.03 6.08
CA VAL A 40 5.12 -6.50 4.81
C VAL A 40 3.72 -7.09 4.59
N ALA A 41 2.70 -6.23 4.53
CA ALA A 41 1.33 -6.64 4.22
C ALA A 41 1.10 -6.55 2.70
N SER A 42 0.86 -7.68 2.05
CA SER A 42 0.51 -7.73 0.63
C SER A 42 -1.02 -7.68 0.50
N VAL A 43 -1.51 -6.59 -0.10
CA VAL A 43 -2.94 -6.26 -0.19
C VAL A 43 -3.42 -6.24 -1.63
N GLY A 44 -2.52 -6.01 -2.60
CA GLY A 44 -2.86 -5.91 -4.02
C GLY A 44 -1.73 -6.34 -4.94
N LEU A 45 -2.03 -6.37 -6.23
CA LEU A 45 -1.13 -6.84 -7.28
C LEU A 45 -1.24 -5.99 -8.57
N ALA A 46 -1.35 -4.67 -8.38
CA ALA A 46 -1.59 -3.75 -9.50
C ALA A 46 -0.48 -3.76 -10.57
N GLY A 47 0.75 -4.14 -10.21
CA GLY A 47 1.86 -4.26 -11.14
C GLY A 47 2.07 -5.69 -11.63
N GLN A 48 2.14 -6.66 -10.70
CA GLN A 48 2.44 -8.06 -11.05
C GLN A 48 1.96 -9.01 -9.96
N SER A 49 1.42 -10.18 -10.37
CA SER A 49 0.90 -11.20 -9.45
C SER A 49 1.98 -12.12 -8.86
N GLU A 50 3.12 -12.21 -9.50
CA GLU A 50 4.21 -13.09 -9.08
C GLU A 50 5.31 -12.30 -8.37
N VAL A 51 5.93 -12.92 -7.36
CA VAL A 51 7.08 -12.38 -6.66
C VAL A 51 8.20 -13.41 -6.60
N SER A 52 9.42 -12.98 -6.96
CA SER A 52 10.63 -13.77 -6.75
C SER A 52 11.49 -13.12 -5.68
N VAL A 53 11.76 -13.85 -4.59
CA VAL A 53 12.53 -13.36 -3.46
C VAL A 53 13.39 -14.46 -2.86
N SER A 54 14.58 -14.08 -2.38
CA SER A 54 15.45 -14.98 -1.61
C SER A 54 14.81 -15.28 -0.24
N LEU A 55 15.11 -16.41 0.34
CA LEU A 55 14.74 -16.73 1.73
C LEU A 55 15.52 -15.93 2.79
N MET A 56 16.57 -15.22 2.40
CA MET A 56 17.45 -14.47 3.31
C MET A 56 16.72 -13.44 4.20
N PRO A 57 15.77 -12.63 3.70
CA PRO A 57 15.00 -11.73 4.56
C PRO A 57 14.26 -12.46 5.67
N PHE A 58 13.70 -13.62 5.39
CA PHE A 58 12.94 -14.42 6.34
C PHE A 58 13.85 -15.09 7.37
N LEU A 59 14.93 -15.72 6.93
CA LEU A 59 15.82 -16.49 7.81
C LEU A 59 16.74 -15.60 8.65
N LEU A 60 17.29 -14.54 8.07
CA LEU A 60 18.30 -13.72 8.74
C LEU A 60 17.72 -12.49 9.46
N ARG A 61 16.52 -12.04 9.08
CA ARG A 61 15.87 -10.88 9.69
C ARG A 61 14.49 -11.18 10.28
N GLY A 62 13.98 -12.40 10.14
CA GLY A 62 12.64 -12.73 10.65
C GLY A 62 11.54 -11.86 10.02
N VAL A 63 11.72 -11.43 8.77
CA VAL A 63 10.73 -10.61 8.07
C VAL A 63 9.47 -11.43 7.84
N ASN A 64 8.29 -10.82 8.05
CA ASN A 64 7.02 -11.47 7.82
C ASN A 64 6.39 -10.95 6.52
N LEU A 65 5.91 -11.86 5.67
CA LEU A 65 5.03 -11.54 4.56
C LEU A 65 3.60 -11.95 4.93
N LEU A 66 2.72 -10.97 5.04
CA LEU A 66 1.34 -11.14 5.48
C LEU A 66 0.39 -10.94 4.31
N GLY A 67 -0.34 -11.97 3.91
CA GLY A 67 -1.42 -11.86 2.93
C GLY A 67 -2.65 -11.21 3.56
N VAL A 68 -3.27 -10.26 2.85
CA VAL A 68 -4.49 -9.58 3.28
C VAL A 68 -5.60 -9.82 2.25
N ASN A 69 -6.56 -10.68 2.59
CA ASN A 69 -7.76 -10.85 1.79
C ASN A 69 -8.85 -9.86 2.25
N ALA A 70 -8.77 -8.64 1.73
CA ALA A 70 -9.72 -7.58 2.10
C ALA A 70 -11.15 -7.88 1.63
N ALA A 71 -11.35 -8.63 0.54
CA ALA A 71 -12.66 -8.97 0.01
C ALA A 71 -13.42 -9.93 0.92
N ALA A 72 -12.73 -10.92 1.51
CA ALA A 72 -13.33 -11.94 2.37
C ALA A 72 -13.30 -11.58 3.88
N THR A 73 -12.92 -10.36 4.24
CA THR A 73 -12.93 -9.93 5.64
C THR A 73 -14.37 -9.89 6.17
N ALA A 74 -14.65 -10.65 7.23
CA ALA A 74 -15.94 -10.68 7.89
C ALA A 74 -16.40 -9.28 8.32
N ARG A 75 -17.73 -9.02 8.24
CA ARG A 75 -18.32 -7.69 8.52
C ARG A 75 -17.93 -7.18 9.92
N GLU A 76 -18.01 -8.03 10.95
CA GLU A 76 -17.68 -7.65 12.33
C GLU A 76 -16.22 -7.20 12.45
N ARG A 77 -15.29 -7.95 11.85
CA ARG A 77 -13.86 -7.59 11.82
C ARG A 77 -13.65 -6.27 11.09
N ARG A 78 -14.34 -6.06 9.97
CA ARG A 78 -14.26 -4.83 9.19
C ARG A 78 -14.78 -3.64 10.00
N MET A 79 -15.94 -3.76 10.65
CA MET A 79 -16.50 -2.71 11.49
C MET A 79 -15.60 -2.38 12.68
N PHE A 80 -15.02 -3.39 13.32
CA PHE A 80 -14.03 -3.18 14.38
C PHE A 80 -12.81 -2.38 13.88
N LEU A 81 -12.25 -2.74 12.71
CA LEU A 81 -11.10 -2.03 12.13
C LEU A 81 -11.45 -0.59 11.75
N TRP A 82 -12.64 -0.34 11.18
CA TRP A 82 -13.11 1.01 10.89
C TRP A 82 -13.28 1.85 12.17
N GLY A 83 -13.80 1.27 13.23
CA GLY A 83 -13.88 1.94 14.54
C GLY A 83 -12.49 2.36 15.06
N ARG A 84 -11.49 1.52 14.89
CA ARG A 84 -10.10 1.85 15.25
C ARG A 84 -9.51 2.95 14.36
N ILE A 85 -9.75 2.90 13.04
CA ILE A 85 -9.29 3.94 12.10
C ILE A 85 -9.97 5.29 12.38
N ALA A 86 -11.22 5.27 12.85
CA ALA A 86 -11.91 6.49 13.27
C ALA A 86 -11.47 7.00 14.66
N GLY A 87 -10.75 6.19 15.45
CA GLY A 87 -10.31 6.48 16.81
C GLY A 87 -8.78 6.47 16.98
N ASP A 88 -8.28 5.47 17.68
CA ASP A 88 -6.87 5.38 18.09
C ASP A 88 -5.86 5.23 16.93
N LEU A 89 -6.30 4.76 15.77
CA LEU A 89 -5.50 4.65 14.55
C LEU A 89 -5.84 5.72 13.50
N ALA A 90 -6.51 6.82 13.88
CA ALA A 90 -6.88 7.87 12.93
C ALA A 90 -5.63 8.47 12.24
N PRO A 91 -5.65 8.59 10.90
CA PRO A 91 -4.54 9.20 10.17
C PRO A 91 -4.36 10.68 10.58
N ARG A 92 -3.15 11.07 10.95
CA ARG A 92 -2.85 12.44 11.45
C ARG A 92 -2.99 13.52 10.39
N HIS A 93 -2.93 13.18 9.12
CA HIS A 93 -2.91 14.13 7.99
C HIS A 93 -3.96 13.74 6.94
N LEU A 94 -5.18 13.52 7.40
CA LEU A 94 -6.28 13.09 6.51
C LEU A 94 -6.58 14.16 5.44
N ASP A 95 -6.49 15.43 5.78
CA ASP A 95 -6.58 16.60 4.90
C ASP A 95 -5.59 16.54 3.73
N ARG A 96 -4.37 16.06 3.98
CA ARG A 96 -3.33 15.90 2.94
C ARG A 96 -3.56 14.67 2.06
N ILE A 97 -4.25 13.66 2.57
CA ILE A 97 -4.61 12.44 1.83
C ILE A 97 -5.80 12.72 0.90
N ALA A 98 -6.79 13.47 1.38
CA ALA A 98 -8.01 13.88 0.66
C ALA A 98 -7.87 15.31 0.13
N GLY A 99 -6.83 15.56 -0.68
CA GLY A 99 -6.42 16.92 -1.05
C GLY A 99 -7.19 17.54 -2.21
N GLU A 100 -7.86 16.73 -3.03
CA GLU A 100 -8.58 17.21 -4.22
C GLU A 100 -10.07 16.90 -4.11
N VAL A 101 -10.91 17.89 -4.41
CA VAL A 101 -12.36 17.73 -4.50
C VAL A 101 -12.78 18.10 -5.92
N VAL A 102 -13.42 17.19 -6.63
CA VAL A 102 -13.92 17.39 -7.99
C VAL A 102 -15.44 17.20 -8.02
N THR A 103 -16.09 17.80 -9.02
CA THR A 103 -17.49 17.51 -9.35
C THR A 103 -17.60 16.25 -10.22
N LEU A 104 -18.82 15.79 -10.49
CA LEU A 104 -19.04 14.67 -11.42
C LEU A 104 -18.59 15.00 -12.84
N GLU A 105 -18.72 16.25 -13.27
CA GLU A 105 -18.33 16.75 -14.58
C GLU A 105 -16.80 16.78 -14.76
N GLU A 106 -16.06 17.04 -13.69
CA GLU A 106 -14.59 17.08 -13.68
C GLU A 106 -13.94 15.68 -13.53
N LEU A 107 -14.72 14.66 -13.19
CA LEU A 107 -14.24 13.31 -12.93
C LEU A 107 -13.44 12.66 -14.08
N PRO A 108 -13.78 12.87 -15.38
CA PRO A 108 -12.98 12.33 -16.48
C PRO A 108 -11.51 12.78 -16.44
N GLY A 109 -11.25 14.05 -16.11
CA GLY A 109 -9.87 14.55 -15.94
C GLY A 109 -9.11 13.91 -14.80
N ALA A 110 -9.80 13.61 -13.69
CA ALA A 110 -9.22 12.88 -12.56
C ALA A 110 -8.84 11.44 -12.97
N PHE A 111 -9.65 10.76 -13.79
CA PHE A 111 -9.32 9.42 -14.32
C PHE A 111 -8.07 9.44 -15.19
N GLU A 112 -7.92 10.44 -16.05
CA GLU A 112 -6.71 10.59 -16.88
C GLU A 112 -5.46 10.76 -16.02
N ALA A 113 -5.54 11.53 -14.93
CA ALA A 113 -4.44 11.73 -14.01
C ALA A 113 -4.05 10.42 -13.30
N VAL A 114 -5.02 9.63 -12.87
CA VAL A 114 -4.81 8.31 -12.24
C VAL A 114 -4.17 7.34 -13.24
N LEU A 115 -4.70 7.24 -14.45
CA LEU A 115 -4.18 6.35 -15.49
C LEU A 115 -2.74 6.71 -15.90
N ALA A 116 -2.42 8.00 -15.89
CA ALA A 116 -1.07 8.50 -16.18
C ALA A 116 -0.10 8.38 -14.99
N GLY A 117 -0.53 7.85 -13.84
CA GLY A 117 0.29 7.73 -12.62
C GLY A 117 0.69 9.07 -12.01
N ARG A 118 -0.02 10.16 -12.32
CA ARG A 118 0.24 11.52 -11.80
C ARG A 118 -0.59 11.86 -10.56
N HIS A 119 -1.44 10.94 -10.11
CA HIS A 119 -2.31 11.15 -8.96
C HIS A 119 -1.63 10.67 -7.67
N ALA A 120 -1.73 11.45 -6.60
CA ALA A 120 -1.30 11.10 -5.25
C ALA A 120 -2.42 11.40 -4.24
N GLY A 121 -2.64 10.48 -3.29
CA GLY A 121 -3.68 10.63 -2.27
C GLY A 121 -5.04 10.11 -2.72
N ARG A 122 -6.10 10.88 -2.45
CA ARG A 122 -7.49 10.57 -2.79
C ARG A 122 -8.17 11.78 -3.39
N THR A 123 -8.89 11.57 -4.48
CA THR A 123 -9.83 12.55 -5.03
C THR A 123 -11.21 12.30 -4.41
N LEU A 124 -11.79 13.32 -3.81
CA LEU A 124 -13.16 13.31 -3.33
C LEU A 124 -14.09 13.77 -4.44
N VAL A 125 -15.22 13.11 -4.62
CA VAL A 125 -16.23 13.50 -5.61
C VAL A 125 -17.41 14.14 -4.90
N ARG A 126 -17.69 15.39 -5.25
CA ARG A 126 -18.90 16.10 -4.76
C ARG A 126 -20.09 15.69 -5.62
N ILE A 127 -21.07 15.03 -5.00
CA ILE A 127 -22.25 14.51 -5.69
C ILE A 127 -23.39 15.53 -5.68
N THR A 128 -23.39 16.46 -4.72
CA THR A 128 -24.43 17.51 -4.57
C THR A 128 -23.80 18.90 -4.58
N ASN A 129 -24.54 19.89 -5.07
CA ASN A 129 -24.13 21.30 -5.13
C ASN A 129 -24.49 22.06 -3.81
N GLU A 130 -24.56 21.38 -2.66
CA GLU A 130 -24.76 22.03 -1.35
C GLU A 130 -23.43 22.38 -0.70
#